data_ff4f27aead32fcf95f8f1dfb3dace1cd
#
_entry.id   ff4f27aead32fcf95f8f1dfb3dace1cd
#
_cell.length_a   1.000
_cell.length_b   1.000
_cell.length_c   1.000
_cell.angle_alpha   90.00
_cell.angle_beta   90.00
_cell.angle_gamma   90.00
#
_symmetry.space_group_name_H-M   'P 1'
#
loop_
_entity.id
_entity.type
_entity.pdbx_description
1 polymer ?
#
loop_
_entity_poly.entity_id
_entity_poly.type
_entity_poly.pdbx_seq_one_letter_code
_entity_poly.pdbx_strand_id
1 'polypeptide(L)'
;MTESFDVTRHSQAARALCEAGRFLYQRGWSPATSSNYSSRISDRHVAITVSGRHKGQLTEADIMVVDLDGRPVQSDCRPSAETLLHTVIYRDRPDIGAVLHTHSVKATVLSRLVPEGEAVVLEDYELQKAFAGVDTHEGRVTVPVFANTQDMTALAADTSRWLADNPGQPGYLIRGHGLYTWGKDMNECLRHVEAFEFLFECELETMRVRG
;
A
#
# COMPACT_ATOMS: atom_id res chain seq x y z
N MET A 1 -29.00 8.88 11.72
CA MET A 1 -28.53 7.65 12.41
C MET A 1 -27.02 7.67 12.32
N THR A 2 -26.30 7.70 13.44
CA THR A 2 -24.84 7.61 13.45
C THR A 2 -24.46 6.23 12.95
N GLU A 3 -23.71 6.17 11.86
CA GLU A 3 -23.20 4.93 11.30
C GLU A 3 -22.28 4.25 12.33
N SER A 4 -22.54 2.98 12.67
CA SER A 4 -21.77 2.23 13.66
C SER A 4 -20.93 1.15 12.97
N PHE A 5 -19.74 0.88 13.51
CA PHE A 5 -18.84 -0.18 13.04
C PHE A 5 -18.60 -1.23 14.14
N ASP A 6 -18.08 -2.39 13.75
CA ASP A 6 -17.71 -3.47 14.68
C ASP A 6 -16.44 -3.09 15.47
N VAL A 7 -16.61 -2.78 16.75
CA VAL A 7 -15.52 -2.37 17.65
C VAL A 7 -14.49 -3.48 17.85
N THR A 8 -14.91 -4.75 17.86
CA THR A 8 -14.00 -5.89 18.01
C THR A 8 -13.08 -6.03 16.79
N ARG A 9 -13.65 -5.97 15.59
CA ARG A 9 -12.88 -5.98 14.34
C ARG A 9 -11.98 -4.76 14.21
N HIS A 10 -12.45 -3.58 14.64
CA HIS A 10 -11.63 -2.39 14.68
C HIS A 10 -10.40 -2.57 15.58
N SER A 11 -10.59 -3.06 16.83
CA SER A 11 -9.46 -3.27 17.74
C SER A 11 -8.45 -4.31 17.21
N GLN A 12 -8.93 -5.38 16.57
CA GLN A 12 -8.04 -6.36 15.91
C GLN A 12 -7.23 -5.72 14.76
N ALA A 13 -7.90 -4.97 13.89
CA ALA A 13 -7.26 -4.24 12.79
C ALA A 13 -6.24 -3.21 13.31
N ALA A 14 -6.60 -2.46 14.35
CA ALA A 14 -5.72 -1.45 14.94
C ALA A 14 -4.42 -2.07 15.50
N ARG A 15 -4.50 -3.20 16.19
CA ARG A 15 -3.30 -3.93 16.66
C ARG A 15 -2.43 -4.39 15.50
N ALA A 16 -3.02 -5.01 14.48
CA ALA A 16 -2.29 -5.46 13.30
C ALA A 16 -1.59 -4.29 12.57
N LEU A 17 -2.26 -3.13 12.46
CA LEU A 17 -1.68 -1.93 11.87
C LEU A 17 -0.53 -1.35 12.71
N CYS A 18 -0.64 -1.38 14.04
CA CYS A 18 0.44 -0.96 14.93
C CYS A 18 1.67 -1.89 14.83
N GLU A 19 1.45 -3.20 14.72
CA GLU A 19 2.51 -4.18 14.53
C GLU A 19 3.19 -4.01 13.17
N ALA A 20 2.42 -3.88 12.10
CA ALA A 20 2.93 -3.57 10.76
C ALA A 20 3.74 -2.27 10.76
N GLY A 21 3.28 -1.23 11.46
CA GLY A 21 3.98 0.04 11.58
C GLY A 21 5.37 -0.11 12.21
N ARG A 22 5.47 -0.84 13.33
CA ARG A 22 6.76 -1.12 13.98
C ARG A 22 7.70 -1.90 13.06
N PHE A 23 7.18 -2.94 12.42
CA PHE A 23 7.94 -3.78 11.49
C PHE A 23 8.51 -2.99 10.31
N LEU A 24 7.70 -2.19 9.64
CA LEU A 24 8.09 -1.41 8.47
C LEU A 24 9.05 -0.27 8.85
N TYR A 25 8.81 0.40 9.98
CA TYR A 25 9.72 1.43 10.49
C TYR A 25 11.10 0.87 10.82
N GLN A 26 11.19 -0.28 11.51
CA GLN A 26 12.47 -0.91 11.85
C GLN A 26 13.30 -1.28 10.62
N ARG A 27 12.66 -1.52 9.48
CA ARG A 27 13.32 -1.77 8.18
C ARG A 27 13.69 -0.50 7.41
N GLY A 28 13.32 0.67 7.92
CA GLY A 28 13.56 1.94 7.24
C GLY A 28 12.62 2.22 6.06
N TRP A 29 11.48 1.49 5.97
CA TRP A 29 10.53 1.64 4.87
C TRP A 29 9.41 2.65 5.15
N SER A 30 9.41 3.23 6.35
CA SER A 30 8.44 4.25 6.77
C SER A 30 9.13 5.34 7.61
N PRO A 31 10.04 6.11 6.99
CA PRO A 31 10.81 7.14 7.67
C PRO A 31 9.93 8.30 8.13
N ALA A 32 10.37 8.98 9.19
CA ALA A 32 9.72 10.16 9.78
C ALA A 32 8.24 9.87 10.12
N THR A 33 7.30 10.68 9.62
CA THR A 33 5.84 10.51 9.76
C THR A 33 5.17 10.09 8.45
N SER A 34 5.96 9.65 7.45
CA SER A 34 5.48 9.20 6.15
C SER A 34 4.72 7.87 6.25
N SER A 35 4.24 7.40 5.12
CA SER A 35 3.47 6.15 5.00
C SER A 35 2.06 6.22 5.59
N ASN A 36 1.21 5.31 5.18
CA ASN A 36 -0.11 5.08 5.75
C ASN A 36 -0.53 3.63 5.49
N TYR A 37 -1.33 3.10 6.41
CA TYR A 37 -1.71 1.70 6.44
C TYR A 37 -3.18 1.57 6.75
N SER A 38 -3.83 0.59 6.14
CA SER A 38 -5.24 0.34 6.38
C SER A 38 -5.58 -1.15 6.38
N SER A 39 -6.71 -1.47 7.01
CA SER A 39 -7.27 -2.83 7.06
C SER A 39 -8.79 -2.76 6.99
N ARG A 40 -9.39 -3.63 6.18
CA ARG A 40 -10.85 -3.76 6.06
C ARG A 40 -11.45 -4.31 7.36
N ILE A 41 -12.47 -3.65 7.88
CA ILE A 41 -13.21 -4.14 9.04
C ILE A 41 -14.64 -4.58 8.70
N SER A 42 -15.17 -4.13 7.56
CA SER A 42 -16.45 -4.59 7.01
C SER A 42 -16.53 -4.26 5.52
N ASP A 43 -17.63 -4.61 4.88
CA ASP A 43 -17.88 -4.26 3.47
C ASP A 43 -17.97 -2.75 3.23
N ARG A 44 -18.14 -1.95 4.27
CA ARG A 44 -18.31 -0.49 4.20
C ARG A 44 -17.28 0.31 4.96
N HIS A 45 -16.48 -0.32 5.82
CA HIS A 45 -15.58 0.37 6.74
C HIS A 45 -14.15 -0.15 6.67
N VAL A 46 -13.22 0.78 6.79
CA VAL A 46 -11.78 0.55 6.78
C VAL A 46 -11.16 1.23 8.01
N ALA A 47 -10.35 0.49 8.76
CA ALA A 47 -9.46 1.03 9.76
C ALA A 47 -8.22 1.61 9.05
N ILE A 48 -7.83 2.85 9.34
CA ILE A 48 -6.69 3.53 8.70
C ILE A 48 -5.91 4.37 9.69
N THR A 49 -4.62 4.53 9.46
CA THR A 49 -3.75 5.38 10.30
C THR A 49 -4.14 6.85 10.21
N VAL A 50 -4.21 7.52 11.35
CA VAL A 50 -4.40 8.98 11.44
C VAL A 50 -3.21 9.70 10.80
N SER A 51 -3.47 10.82 10.13
CA SER A 51 -2.46 11.64 9.46
C SER A 51 -1.36 12.12 10.41
N GLY A 52 -0.10 12.15 9.95
CA GLY A 52 1.03 12.74 10.66
C GLY A 52 1.56 11.91 11.84
N ARG A 53 1.10 10.68 12.05
CA ARG A 53 1.57 9.81 13.12
C ARG A 53 2.85 9.07 12.73
N HIS A 54 3.78 8.96 13.69
CA HIS A 54 5.02 8.21 13.51
C HIS A 54 4.74 6.70 13.49
N LYS A 55 5.04 6.03 12.37
CA LYS A 55 4.60 4.65 12.12
C LYS A 55 5.22 3.61 13.06
N GLY A 56 6.43 3.83 13.55
CA GLY A 56 7.07 2.97 14.54
C GLY A 56 6.54 3.13 15.97
N GLN A 57 5.69 4.12 16.23
CA GLN A 57 5.17 4.46 17.57
C GLN A 57 3.63 4.48 17.62
N LEU A 58 2.97 3.88 16.63
CA LEU A 58 1.51 3.81 16.60
C LEU A 58 0.95 3.11 17.81
N THR A 59 -0.17 3.65 18.30
CA THR A 59 -1.06 3.05 19.29
C THR A 59 -2.44 2.83 18.65
N GLU A 60 -3.30 2.03 19.29
CA GLU A 60 -4.67 1.81 18.77
C GLU A 60 -5.45 3.13 18.64
N ALA A 61 -5.15 4.16 19.45
CA ALA A 61 -5.76 5.49 19.35
C ALA A 61 -5.34 6.28 18.10
N ASP A 62 -4.28 5.86 17.42
CA ASP A 62 -3.80 6.46 16.15
C ASP A 62 -4.43 5.79 14.92
N ILE A 63 -5.41 4.90 15.14
CA ILE A 63 -6.14 4.21 14.08
C ILE A 63 -7.61 4.65 14.13
N MET A 64 -8.06 5.26 13.06
CA MET A 64 -9.44 5.72 12.89
C MET A 64 -10.21 4.84 11.91
N VAL A 65 -11.53 5.00 11.86
CA VAL A 65 -12.39 4.34 10.88
C VAL A 65 -12.83 5.36 9.83
N VAL A 66 -12.80 4.94 8.57
CA VAL A 66 -13.37 5.67 7.43
C VAL A 66 -14.34 4.78 6.66
N ASP A 67 -15.30 5.40 5.96
CA ASP A 67 -16.11 4.73 4.95
C ASP A 67 -15.32 4.54 3.63
N LEU A 68 -15.92 3.89 2.63
CA LEU A 68 -15.28 3.69 1.33
C LEU A 68 -15.17 4.98 0.48
N ASP A 69 -15.78 6.07 0.91
CA ASP A 69 -15.56 7.41 0.33
C ASP A 69 -14.43 8.18 1.04
N GLY A 70 -13.79 7.56 2.04
CA GLY A 70 -12.71 8.16 2.82
C GLY A 70 -13.18 9.12 3.92
N ARG A 71 -14.50 9.15 4.22
CA ARG A 71 -15.04 10.02 5.26
C ARG A 71 -14.88 9.39 6.64
N PRO A 72 -14.45 10.17 7.66
CA PRO A 72 -14.36 9.68 9.02
C PRO A 72 -15.71 9.16 9.56
N VAL A 73 -15.66 8.00 10.23
CA VAL A 73 -16.81 7.42 10.92
C VAL A 73 -16.58 7.53 12.43
N GLN A 74 -17.45 8.27 13.14
CA GLN A 74 -17.38 8.49 14.59
C GLN A 74 -15.99 8.99 15.08
N SER A 75 -15.34 9.85 14.32
CA SER A 75 -14.02 10.39 14.67
C SER A 75 -13.88 11.83 14.20
N ASP A 76 -13.24 12.67 15.04
CA ASP A 76 -12.84 14.03 14.70
C ASP A 76 -11.38 14.08 14.17
N CYS A 77 -10.70 12.94 14.10
CA CYS A 77 -9.36 12.83 13.58
C CYS A 77 -9.34 13.08 12.07
N ARG A 78 -8.23 13.66 11.59
CA ARG A 78 -8.00 13.86 10.16
C ARG A 78 -7.39 12.60 9.54
N PRO A 79 -8.03 11.99 8.54
CA PRO A 79 -7.43 10.88 7.80
C PRO A 79 -6.25 11.35 6.98
N SER A 80 -5.41 10.42 6.50
CA SER A 80 -4.33 10.74 5.55
C SER A 80 -4.90 11.43 4.32
N ALA A 81 -4.14 12.36 3.72
CA ALA A 81 -4.50 12.95 2.43
C ALA A 81 -4.68 11.88 1.33
N GLU A 82 -4.01 10.76 1.47
CA GLU A 82 -4.00 9.64 0.52
C GLU A 82 -5.06 8.56 0.83
N THR A 83 -5.98 8.82 1.74
CA THR A 83 -7.04 7.85 2.12
C THR A 83 -7.83 7.35 0.92
N LEU A 84 -8.07 8.20 -0.09
CA LEU A 84 -8.77 7.80 -1.32
C LEU A 84 -8.03 6.71 -2.10
N LEU A 85 -6.70 6.68 -2.07
CA LEU A 85 -5.89 5.64 -2.73
C LEU A 85 -6.05 4.27 -2.05
N HIS A 86 -6.33 4.25 -0.74
CA HIS A 86 -6.68 3.02 -0.03
C HIS A 86 -8.11 2.59 -0.33
N THR A 87 -9.06 3.52 -0.21
CA THR A 87 -10.49 3.18 -0.32
C THR A 87 -10.87 2.75 -1.73
N VAL A 88 -10.23 3.28 -2.78
CA VAL A 88 -10.44 2.83 -4.16
C VAL A 88 -10.05 1.37 -4.34
N ILE A 89 -8.93 0.93 -3.75
CA ILE A 89 -8.49 -0.48 -3.81
C ILE A 89 -9.54 -1.38 -3.16
N TYR A 90 -10.03 -1.01 -1.96
CA TYR A 90 -11.07 -1.79 -1.29
C TYR A 90 -12.40 -1.81 -2.03
N ARG A 91 -12.74 -0.74 -2.72
CA ARG A 91 -13.98 -0.64 -3.51
C ARG A 91 -13.93 -1.56 -4.73
N ASP A 92 -12.81 -1.53 -5.45
CA ASP A 92 -12.64 -2.24 -6.70
C ASP A 92 -12.23 -3.71 -6.47
N ARG A 93 -11.67 -4.03 -5.30
CA ARG A 93 -11.19 -5.35 -4.91
C ARG A 93 -11.79 -5.78 -3.55
N PRO A 94 -13.00 -6.36 -3.54
CA PRO A 94 -13.65 -6.80 -2.30
C PRO A 94 -12.91 -7.92 -1.55
N ASP A 95 -12.06 -8.67 -2.25
CA ASP A 95 -11.18 -9.71 -1.73
C ASP A 95 -10.00 -9.18 -0.91
N ILE A 96 -9.67 -7.89 -1.02
CA ILE A 96 -8.55 -7.27 -0.31
C ILE A 96 -8.94 -6.93 1.14
N GLY A 97 -8.10 -7.38 2.08
CA GLY A 97 -8.26 -7.13 3.51
C GLY A 97 -7.28 -6.12 4.11
N ALA A 98 -6.13 -5.88 3.46
CA ALA A 98 -5.15 -4.90 3.91
C ALA A 98 -4.48 -4.16 2.75
N VAL A 99 -4.15 -2.88 2.95
CA VAL A 99 -3.37 -2.05 2.01
C VAL A 99 -2.27 -1.33 2.79
N LEU A 100 -1.04 -1.42 2.30
CA LEU A 100 0.14 -0.77 2.86
C LEU A 100 0.77 0.16 1.84
N HIS A 101 1.06 1.39 2.28
CA HIS A 101 1.83 2.36 1.54
C HIS A 101 3.12 2.67 2.29
N THR A 102 4.27 2.50 1.62
CA THR A 102 5.61 2.68 2.19
C THR A 102 6.46 3.66 1.39
N HIS A 103 7.46 4.26 2.04
CA HIS A 103 8.39 5.25 1.48
C HIS A 103 9.85 4.76 1.59
N SER A 104 10.15 3.58 1.10
CA SER A 104 11.51 3.09 1.10
C SER A 104 12.40 3.85 0.10
N VAL A 105 13.70 3.87 0.37
CA VAL A 105 14.67 4.45 -0.55
C VAL A 105 14.64 3.72 -1.91
N LYS A 106 14.51 2.39 -1.88
CA LYS A 106 14.52 1.56 -3.10
C LYS A 106 13.32 1.87 -4.00
N ALA A 107 12.11 1.82 -3.46
CA ALA A 107 10.89 2.16 -4.19
C ALA A 107 10.95 3.60 -4.73
N THR A 108 11.39 4.55 -3.91
CA THR A 108 11.51 5.96 -4.29
C THR A 108 12.49 6.17 -5.43
N VAL A 109 13.70 5.59 -5.34
CA VAL A 109 14.73 5.75 -6.37
C VAL A 109 14.34 5.04 -7.66
N LEU A 110 13.90 3.78 -7.58
CA LEU A 110 13.52 3.01 -8.75
C LEU A 110 12.39 3.68 -9.53
N SER A 111 11.37 4.20 -8.84
CA SER A 111 10.26 4.92 -9.48
C SER A 111 10.70 6.18 -10.25
N ARG A 112 11.85 6.78 -9.90
CA ARG A 112 12.41 7.94 -10.62
C ARG A 112 13.27 7.55 -11.81
N LEU A 113 13.83 6.35 -11.81
CA LEU A 113 14.68 5.85 -12.91
C LEU A 113 13.85 5.31 -14.07
N VAL A 114 12.64 4.83 -13.80
CA VAL A 114 11.72 4.39 -14.85
C VAL A 114 11.23 5.60 -15.66
N PRO A 115 11.23 5.56 -17.01
CA PRO A 115 10.70 6.62 -17.84
C PRO A 115 9.21 6.90 -17.56
N GLU A 116 8.76 8.11 -17.88
CA GLU A 116 7.35 8.48 -17.70
C GLU A 116 6.43 7.65 -18.59
N GLY A 117 5.36 7.12 -18.03
CA GLY A 117 4.41 6.24 -18.73
C GLY A 117 4.85 4.78 -18.83
N GLU A 118 6.03 4.44 -18.32
CA GLU A 118 6.52 3.06 -18.25
C GLU A 118 6.30 2.46 -16.86
N ALA A 119 6.62 1.16 -16.72
CA ALA A 119 6.49 0.39 -15.50
C ALA A 119 7.80 -0.30 -15.13
N VAL A 120 8.00 -0.60 -13.85
CA VAL A 120 9.00 -1.58 -13.42
C VAL A 120 8.50 -2.97 -13.83
N VAL A 121 9.34 -3.70 -14.52
CA VAL A 121 9.05 -5.08 -14.91
C VAL A 121 9.95 -6.01 -14.10
N LEU A 122 9.33 -6.89 -13.33
CA LEU A 122 10.02 -7.92 -12.55
C LEU A 122 9.81 -9.25 -13.27
N GLU A 123 10.88 -9.89 -13.70
CA GLU A 123 10.86 -11.16 -14.42
C GLU A 123 12.09 -12.00 -14.07
N ASP A 124 11.94 -13.32 -14.17
CA ASP A 124 13.00 -14.31 -13.88
C ASP A 124 13.49 -14.34 -12.42
N TYR A 125 12.70 -13.80 -11.48
CA TYR A 125 12.99 -13.85 -10.06
C TYR A 125 12.18 -14.93 -9.35
N GLU A 126 12.85 -15.83 -8.65
CA GLU A 126 12.18 -16.88 -7.85
C GLU A 126 11.26 -16.27 -6.77
N LEU A 127 11.63 -15.10 -6.21
CA LEU A 127 10.85 -14.46 -5.16
C LEU A 127 9.53 -13.83 -5.66
N GLN A 128 9.28 -13.75 -6.98
CA GLN A 128 7.96 -13.36 -7.52
C GLN A 128 6.84 -14.26 -6.99
N LYS A 129 7.15 -15.51 -6.66
CA LYS A 129 6.18 -16.46 -6.04
C LYS A 129 5.70 -16.06 -4.64
N ALA A 130 6.27 -15.02 -4.06
CA ALA A 130 5.72 -14.41 -2.84
C ALA A 130 4.45 -13.59 -3.11
N PHE A 131 4.22 -13.15 -4.35
CA PHE A 131 2.98 -12.47 -4.73
C PHE A 131 1.83 -13.46 -4.87
N ALA A 132 0.64 -13.05 -4.40
CA ALA A 132 -0.55 -13.88 -4.52
C ALA A 132 -0.89 -14.13 -6.00
N GLY A 133 -1.15 -15.39 -6.35
CA GLY A 133 -1.47 -15.78 -7.72
C GLY A 133 -0.28 -15.92 -8.67
N VAL A 134 0.95 -15.80 -8.17
CA VAL A 134 2.18 -16.04 -8.96
C VAL A 134 2.81 -17.34 -8.51
N ASP A 135 2.72 -18.38 -9.34
CA ASP A 135 3.18 -19.75 -9.02
C ASP A 135 4.53 -20.09 -9.64
N THR A 136 5.05 -19.27 -10.56
CA THR A 136 6.30 -19.51 -11.29
C THR A 136 7.13 -18.24 -11.41
N HIS A 137 8.45 -18.40 -11.50
CA HIS A 137 9.39 -17.32 -11.82
C HIS A 137 9.39 -16.91 -13.30
N GLU A 138 8.83 -17.75 -14.19
CA GLU A 138 8.78 -17.49 -15.64
C GLU A 138 7.75 -16.41 -16.03
N GLY A 139 6.92 -15.99 -15.06
CA GLY A 139 5.93 -14.95 -15.25
C GLY A 139 6.54 -13.56 -15.17
N ARG A 140 5.74 -12.56 -15.55
CA ARG A 140 6.08 -11.14 -15.47
C ARG A 140 5.15 -10.44 -14.50
N VAL A 141 5.72 -9.72 -13.51
CA VAL A 141 4.99 -8.81 -12.65
C VAL A 141 5.27 -7.38 -13.10
N THR A 142 4.23 -6.68 -13.53
CA THR A 142 4.33 -5.30 -14.01
C THR A 142 3.87 -4.34 -12.92
N VAL A 143 4.76 -3.44 -12.50
CA VAL A 143 4.51 -2.46 -11.44
C VAL A 143 4.46 -1.07 -12.08
N PRO A 144 3.27 -0.50 -12.33
CA PRO A 144 3.15 0.81 -12.97
C PRO A 144 3.69 1.90 -12.07
N VAL A 145 4.18 2.98 -12.67
CA VAL A 145 4.66 4.16 -11.98
C VAL A 145 3.75 5.34 -12.30
N PHE A 146 2.85 5.68 -11.37
CA PHE A 146 1.98 6.84 -11.50
C PHE A 146 2.73 8.15 -11.22
N ALA A 147 2.30 9.24 -11.85
CA ALA A 147 2.82 10.58 -11.58
C ALA A 147 2.54 10.98 -10.12
N ASN A 148 3.49 11.67 -9.49
CA ASN A 148 3.27 12.24 -8.17
C ASN A 148 2.44 13.53 -8.30
N THR A 149 1.22 13.49 -7.79
CA THR A 149 0.28 14.60 -7.82
C THR A 149 -0.35 14.83 -6.45
N GLN A 150 -0.79 16.05 -6.19
CA GLN A 150 -1.60 16.37 -5.01
C GLN A 150 -3.11 16.24 -5.28
N ASP A 151 -3.51 16.01 -6.53
CA ASP A 151 -4.89 15.67 -6.88
C ASP A 151 -5.16 14.18 -6.63
N MET A 152 -5.49 13.87 -5.38
CA MET A 152 -5.78 12.50 -4.95
C MET A 152 -7.03 11.93 -5.62
N THR A 153 -7.96 12.77 -6.04
CA THR A 153 -9.18 12.32 -6.74
C THR A 153 -8.83 11.82 -8.14
N ALA A 154 -8.02 12.57 -8.88
CA ALA A 154 -7.54 12.15 -10.18
C ALA A 154 -6.68 10.90 -10.08
N LEU A 155 -5.74 10.85 -9.14
CA LEU A 155 -4.87 9.68 -8.96
C LEU A 155 -5.66 8.42 -8.56
N ALA A 156 -6.66 8.54 -7.69
CA ALA A 156 -7.54 7.44 -7.35
C ALA A 156 -8.34 6.92 -8.55
N ALA A 157 -8.80 7.81 -9.43
CA ALA A 157 -9.49 7.42 -10.66
C ALA A 157 -8.55 6.71 -11.65
N ASP A 158 -7.29 7.15 -11.77
CA ASP A 158 -6.27 6.50 -12.59
C ASP A 158 -5.91 5.12 -12.04
N THR A 159 -5.76 5.02 -10.72
CA THR A 159 -5.53 3.74 -10.02
C THR A 159 -6.68 2.77 -10.26
N SER A 160 -7.94 3.22 -10.12
CA SER A 160 -9.13 2.40 -10.34
C SER A 160 -9.18 1.82 -11.76
N ARG A 161 -8.93 2.66 -12.77
CA ARG A 161 -8.88 2.21 -14.17
C ARG A 161 -7.79 1.15 -14.38
N TRP A 162 -6.61 1.43 -13.85
CA TRP A 162 -5.50 0.48 -13.99
C TRP A 162 -5.79 -0.84 -13.29
N LEU A 163 -6.38 -0.83 -12.09
CA LEU A 163 -6.77 -2.06 -11.36
C LEU A 163 -7.78 -2.90 -12.15
N ALA A 164 -8.74 -2.26 -12.83
CA ALA A 164 -9.72 -2.97 -13.66
C ALA A 164 -9.07 -3.70 -14.84
N ASP A 165 -8.06 -3.06 -15.47
CA ASP A 165 -7.33 -3.62 -16.62
C ASP A 165 -6.25 -4.64 -16.19
N ASN A 166 -5.80 -4.62 -14.92
CA ASN A 166 -4.69 -5.41 -14.41
C ASN A 166 -5.02 -6.13 -13.08
N PRO A 167 -6.02 -7.01 -13.04
CA PRO A 167 -6.55 -7.56 -11.78
C PRO A 167 -5.56 -8.43 -11.00
N GLY A 168 -4.55 -9.01 -11.67
CA GLY A 168 -3.56 -9.91 -11.07
C GLY A 168 -2.30 -9.21 -10.54
N GLN A 169 -2.14 -7.89 -10.73
CA GLN A 169 -0.93 -7.21 -10.31
C GLN A 169 -0.97 -6.87 -8.80
N PRO A 170 0.16 -7.03 -8.09
CA PRO A 170 0.18 -6.95 -6.62
C PRO A 170 0.41 -5.54 -6.06
N GLY A 171 0.69 -4.54 -6.88
CA GLY A 171 1.00 -3.19 -6.41
C GLY A 171 1.33 -2.19 -7.50
N TYR A 172 1.58 -0.95 -7.09
CA TYR A 172 2.04 0.14 -7.96
C TYR A 172 2.98 1.09 -7.22
N LEU A 173 3.73 1.88 -7.97
CA LEU A 173 4.60 2.94 -7.48
C LEU A 173 4.01 4.32 -7.80
N ILE A 174 4.28 5.30 -6.94
CA ILE A 174 4.14 6.73 -7.24
C ILE A 174 5.54 7.30 -7.39
N ARG A 175 5.79 8.03 -8.46
CA ARG A 175 7.11 8.56 -8.83
C ARG A 175 7.73 9.43 -7.74
N GLY A 176 8.93 9.05 -7.31
CA GLY A 176 9.67 9.77 -6.27
C GLY A 176 8.98 9.78 -4.90
N HIS A 177 8.04 8.86 -4.67
CA HIS A 177 7.20 8.82 -3.49
C HIS A 177 7.31 7.45 -2.79
N GLY A 178 6.68 6.41 -3.32
CA GLY A 178 6.72 5.10 -2.67
C GLY A 178 5.83 4.05 -3.31
N LEU A 179 5.70 2.93 -2.61
CA LEU A 179 4.97 1.73 -3.00
C LEU A 179 3.57 1.71 -2.39
N TYR A 180 2.58 1.30 -3.17
CA TYR A 180 1.29 0.77 -2.72
C TYR A 180 1.20 -0.71 -3.03
N THR A 181 0.84 -1.51 -2.03
CA THR A 181 0.55 -2.94 -2.20
C THR A 181 -0.57 -3.37 -1.26
N TRP A 182 -1.15 -4.53 -1.54
CA TRP A 182 -2.31 -5.05 -0.83
C TRP A 182 -2.24 -6.57 -0.71
N GLY A 183 -3.13 -7.12 0.11
CA GLY A 183 -3.31 -8.55 0.29
C GLY A 183 -4.68 -8.85 0.89
N LYS A 184 -5.06 -10.13 0.86
CA LYS A 184 -6.33 -10.60 1.49
C LYS A 184 -6.36 -10.37 3.00
N ASP A 185 -5.19 -10.25 3.60
CA ASP A 185 -4.97 -9.94 5.02
C ASP A 185 -3.63 -9.22 5.23
N MET A 186 -3.35 -8.80 6.48
CA MET A 186 -2.14 -8.08 6.83
C MET A 186 -0.87 -8.92 6.58
N ASN A 187 -0.90 -10.22 6.81
CA ASN A 187 0.27 -11.09 6.64
C ASN A 187 0.66 -11.21 5.16
N GLU A 188 -0.33 -11.38 4.29
CA GLU A 188 -0.09 -11.40 2.84
C GLU A 188 0.39 -10.06 2.33
N CYS A 189 -0.21 -8.97 2.80
CA CYS A 189 0.21 -7.62 2.42
C CYS A 189 1.65 -7.31 2.84
N LEU A 190 2.06 -7.68 4.07
CA LEU A 190 3.44 -7.55 4.55
C LEU A 190 4.41 -8.40 3.72
N ARG A 191 4.03 -9.64 3.38
CA ARG A 191 4.83 -10.51 2.50
C ARG A 191 5.06 -9.86 1.13
N HIS A 192 4.03 -9.21 0.57
CA HIS A 192 4.16 -8.47 -0.68
C HIS A 192 5.13 -7.28 -0.55
N VAL A 193 5.06 -6.51 0.55
CA VAL A 193 6.03 -5.42 0.79
C VAL A 193 7.46 -5.98 0.82
N GLU A 194 7.71 -7.06 1.57
CA GLU A 194 9.05 -7.66 1.65
C GLU A 194 9.55 -8.15 0.28
N ALA A 195 8.66 -8.76 -0.51
CA ALA A 195 8.99 -9.20 -1.86
C ALA A 195 9.35 -8.03 -2.79
N PHE A 196 8.54 -6.98 -2.79
CA PHE A 196 8.83 -5.76 -3.55
C PHE A 196 10.15 -5.12 -3.14
N GLU A 197 10.40 -4.96 -1.85
CA GLU A 197 11.64 -4.34 -1.37
C GLU A 197 12.89 -5.12 -1.78
N PHE A 198 12.84 -6.44 -1.72
CA PHE A 198 13.94 -7.29 -2.21
C PHE A 198 14.11 -7.17 -3.73
N LEU A 199 13.03 -7.27 -4.50
CA LEU A 199 13.08 -7.24 -5.96
C LEU A 199 13.49 -5.85 -6.48
N PHE A 200 13.04 -4.77 -5.85
CA PHE A 200 13.49 -3.41 -6.19
C PHE A 200 14.98 -3.20 -5.91
N GLU A 201 15.53 -3.81 -4.85
CA GLU A 201 16.95 -3.81 -4.59
C GLU A 201 17.71 -4.55 -5.69
N CYS A 202 17.22 -5.72 -6.11
CA CYS A 202 17.83 -6.49 -7.21
C CYS A 202 17.83 -5.68 -8.51
N GLU A 203 16.74 -5.00 -8.87
CA GLU A 203 16.70 -4.15 -10.06
C GLU A 203 17.70 -3.00 -9.98
N LEU A 204 17.74 -2.28 -8.85
CA LEU A 204 18.69 -1.17 -8.66
C LEU A 204 20.14 -1.63 -8.73
N GLU A 205 20.48 -2.77 -8.11
CA GLU A 205 21.84 -3.33 -8.18
C GLU A 205 22.18 -3.80 -9.60
N THR A 206 21.21 -4.40 -10.31
CA THR A 206 21.37 -4.80 -11.71
C THR A 206 21.65 -3.59 -12.61
N MET A 207 20.89 -2.50 -12.44
CA MET A 207 21.11 -1.25 -13.16
C MET A 207 22.50 -0.66 -12.86
N ARG A 208 22.94 -0.68 -11.60
CA ARG A 208 24.24 -0.17 -11.17
C ARG A 208 25.43 -0.94 -11.80
N VAL A 209 25.27 -2.25 -11.97
CA VAL A 209 26.34 -3.10 -12.54
C VAL A 209 26.40 -3.00 -14.07
N ARG A 210 25.25 -2.73 -14.72
CA ARG A 210 25.17 -2.65 -16.19
C ARG A 210 25.52 -1.28 -16.76
N GLY A 211 25.46 -0.21 -15.94
CA GLY A 211 25.81 1.17 -16.34
C GLY A 211 27.23 1.51 -15.96
#